data_40a040e2595819ea89649011363e2407
#
_entry.id   40a040e2595819ea89649011363e2407
#
_cell.length_a   1.000
_cell.length_b   1.000
_cell.length_c   1.000
_cell.angle_alpha   90.00
_cell.angle_beta   90.00
_cell.angle_gamma   90.00
#
_symmetry.space_group_name_H-M   'P 1'
#
loop_
_entity.id
_entity.type
_entity.pdbx_description
1 polymer ?
#
loop_
_entity_poly.entity_id
_entity_poly.type
_entity_poly.pdbx_seq_one_letter_code
_entity_poly.pdbx_strand_id
1 'polypeptide(L)'
;MLQVVKRLVVVVGVVAMSGCDQLDPKGFIMPTGDGVDKRFEQSAQMTAQMSVEGVDACEEYCFYVCTDPHINQTYKNLATFNDVLRGDAEASFGVILGDCTDVRDNIQTYLTAVAYNPDKHSFDRKIFHILGNHDVFFNGWNDFRDNVGPSVYWFEVTFAEGKDLYIALDTATGTLGRRQTEWLRGFLSRNRGKYRHCVVLTHTNLFYTDNSQTGSGNMPIEESLLLVKLLGKYDVSLVLQGHDHYREDVTCGGVRYVVIGTIRDESKSPEYLKVKVSAEGISLDWQLDL
;
A
#
# COMPACT_ATOMS: atom_id res chain seq x y z
N MET A 1 -21.40 -42.17 14.61
CA MET A 1 -20.89 -40.82 14.97
C MET A 1 -19.38 -40.79 15.25
N LEU A 2 -18.86 -41.69 16.08
CA LEU A 2 -17.42 -41.70 16.45
C LEU A 2 -16.47 -41.98 15.26
N GLN A 3 -16.87 -42.85 14.31
CA GLN A 3 -16.06 -43.17 13.12
C GLN A 3 -16.01 -42.03 12.08
N VAL A 4 -17.04 -41.19 11.99
CA VAL A 4 -17.09 -40.04 11.08
C VAL A 4 -16.18 -38.92 11.61
N VAL A 5 -16.18 -38.72 12.92
CA VAL A 5 -15.30 -37.73 13.57
C VAL A 5 -13.82 -38.11 13.42
N LYS A 6 -13.48 -39.41 13.57
CA LYS A 6 -12.11 -39.90 13.35
C LYS A 6 -11.63 -39.72 11.90
N ARG A 7 -12.52 -39.92 10.91
CA ARG A 7 -12.18 -39.68 9.50
C ARG A 7 -12.04 -38.22 9.16
N LEU A 8 -12.84 -37.35 9.76
CA LEU A 8 -12.75 -35.91 9.57
C LEU A 8 -11.45 -35.34 10.13
N VAL A 9 -11.05 -35.77 11.33
CA VAL A 9 -9.79 -35.36 11.96
C VAL A 9 -8.57 -35.83 11.15
N VAL A 10 -8.62 -37.05 10.57
CA VAL A 10 -7.54 -37.57 9.72
C VAL A 10 -7.48 -36.82 8.38
N VAL A 11 -8.60 -36.43 7.77
CA VAL A 11 -8.63 -35.67 6.51
C VAL A 11 -8.13 -34.26 6.73
N VAL A 12 -8.49 -33.59 7.82
CA VAL A 12 -7.96 -32.27 8.18
C VAL A 12 -6.46 -32.33 8.49
N GLY A 13 -6.01 -33.38 9.18
CA GLY A 13 -4.59 -33.61 9.46
C GLY A 13 -3.75 -33.91 8.21
N VAL A 14 -4.29 -34.59 7.21
CA VAL A 14 -3.58 -34.92 5.95
C VAL A 14 -3.55 -33.71 5.01
N VAL A 15 -4.59 -32.88 4.98
CA VAL A 15 -4.58 -31.60 4.21
C VAL A 15 -3.61 -30.61 4.82
N ALA A 16 -3.46 -30.56 6.15
CA ALA A 16 -2.48 -29.71 6.82
C ALA A 16 -1.02 -30.18 6.60
N MET A 17 -0.78 -31.44 6.25
CA MET A 17 0.57 -31.99 6.03
C MET A 17 1.02 -31.97 4.57
N SER A 18 0.13 -31.70 3.62
CA SER A 18 0.44 -31.71 2.18
C SER A 18 0.49 -30.32 1.52
N GLY A 19 0.32 -29.25 2.27
CA GLY A 19 0.36 -27.89 1.77
C GLY A 19 1.47 -27.09 2.44
N CYS A 20 2.45 -26.68 1.68
CA CYS A 20 3.53 -25.72 1.95
C CYS A 20 4.08 -25.67 3.39
N ASP A 21 5.39 -25.75 3.52
CA ASP A 21 6.18 -25.55 4.76
C ASP A 21 5.99 -24.19 5.45
N GLN A 22 4.99 -23.39 5.06
CA GLN A 22 4.75 -22.03 5.55
C GLN A 22 3.36 -21.81 6.19
N LEU A 23 2.56 -22.86 6.38
CA LEU A 23 1.30 -22.71 7.13
C LEU A 23 1.58 -22.71 8.63
N ASP A 24 1.52 -21.53 9.25
CA ASP A 24 1.46 -21.44 10.72
C ASP A 24 0.09 -21.93 11.22
N PRO A 25 0.01 -23.14 11.82
CA PRO A 25 -1.26 -23.67 12.32
C PRO A 25 -1.83 -22.82 13.47
N LYS A 26 -1.04 -21.93 14.10
CA LYS A 26 -1.51 -20.98 15.11
C LYS A 26 -2.31 -19.84 14.47
N GLY A 27 -1.98 -19.40 13.26
CA GLY A 27 -2.74 -18.41 12.50
C GLY A 27 -4.15 -18.86 12.13
N PHE A 28 -4.40 -20.18 12.07
CA PHE A 28 -5.73 -20.76 11.84
C PHE A 28 -6.63 -20.76 13.10
N ILE A 29 -6.04 -20.70 14.29
CA ILE A 29 -6.75 -20.91 15.58
C ILE A 29 -6.83 -19.61 16.38
N MET A 30 -5.92 -18.68 16.16
CA MET A 30 -5.89 -17.37 16.82
C MET A 30 -5.79 -16.26 15.77
N PRO A 31 -6.60 -15.20 15.84
CA PRO A 31 -6.36 -14.02 15.04
C PRO A 31 -4.98 -13.46 15.42
N THR A 32 -4.00 -13.66 14.54
CA THR A 32 -2.57 -13.35 14.78
C THR A 32 -2.21 -11.91 14.43
N GLY A 33 -3.17 -11.01 14.38
CA GLY A 33 -2.85 -9.62 14.02
C GLY A 33 -3.81 -8.62 14.60
N ASP A 34 -3.32 -7.40 14.75
CA ASP A 34 -4.14 -6.26 15.10
C ASP A 34 -5.10 -5.94 13.96
N GLY A 35 -6.40 -5.86 14.24
CA GLY A 35 -7.41 -5.44 13.27
C GLY A 35 -7.18 -4.00 12.80
N VAL A 36 -7.75 -3.64 11.65
CA VAL A 36 -7.56 -2.32 11.00
C VAL A 36 -7.87 -1.14 11.93
N ASP A 37 -8.94 -1.20 12.72
CA ASP A 37 -9.26 -0.12 13.68
C ASP A 37 -8.19 0.05 14.76
N LYS A 38 -7.55 -1.04 15.20
CA LYS A 38 -6.44 -0.98 16.17
C LYS A 38 -5.17 -0.44 15.53
N ARG A 39 -4.83 -0.87 14.31
CA ARG A 39 -3.70 -0.31 13.55
C ARG A 39 -3.88 1.17 13.29
N PHE A 40 -5.12 1.60 12.98
CA PHE A 40 -5.46 3.01 12.86
C PHE A 40 -5.19 3.79 14.16
N GLU A 41 -5.61 3.26 15.32
CA GLU A 41 -5.34 3.90 16.63
C GLU A 41 -3.85 4.01 16.92
N GLN A 42 -3.09 2.95 16.63
CA GLN A 42 -1.64 2.94 16.80
C GLN A 42 -0.97 3.94 15.87
N SER A 43 -1.39 4.03 14.60
CA SER A 43 -0.90 5.05 13.65
C SER A 43 -1.19 6.48 14.14
N ALA A 44 -2.39 6.72 14.71
CA ALA A 44 -2.76 8.00 15.27
C ALA A 44 -1.92 8.41 16.51
N GLN A 45 -1.33 7.43 17.20
CA GLN A 45 -0.42 7.68 18.32
C GLN A 45 1.01 7.98 17.87
N MET A 46 1.41 7.50 16.68
CA MET A 46 2.76 7.69 16.15
C MET A 46 3.00 9.11 15.62
N THR A 47 1.95 9.75 15.09
CA THR A 47 2.09 11.05 14.42
C THR A 47 0.99 12.00 14.86
N ALA A 48 1.37 13.25 15.15
CA ALA A 48 0.41 14.28 15.50
C ALA A 48 -0.58 14.51 14.34
N GLN A 49 -1.87 14.45 14.61
CA GLN A 49 -2.94 14.65 13.62
C GLN A 49 -2.87 13.70 12.40
N MET A 50 -2.21 12.55 12.52
CA MET A 50 -1.96 11.59 11.41
C MET A 50 -1.10 12.19 10.30
N SER A 51 -0.34 13.24 10.56
CA SER A 51 0.50 13.91 9.58
C SER A 51 1.94 13.43 9.67
N VAL A 52 2.56 13.17 8.53
CA VAL A 52 4.01 12.95 8.40
C VAL A 52 4.64 14.12 7.65
N GLU A 53 5.96 14.24 7.75
CA GLU A 53 6.70 15.28 7.04
C GLU A 53 6.44 15.18 5.54
N GLY A 54 6.06 16.31 4.92
CA GLY A 54 5.79 16.44 3.51
C GLY A 54 7.05 16.63 2.66
N VAL A 55 6.85 17.13 1.45
CA VAL A 55 7.91 17.38 0.46
C VAL A 55 7.74 18.77 -0.09
N ASP A 56 8.84 19.52 -0.22
CA ASP A 56 8.88 20.75 -1.00
C ASP A 56 9.24 20.42 -2.45
N ALA A 57 8.47 20.94 -3.39
CA ALA A 57 8.63 20.67 -4.82
C ALA A 57 8.45 21.95 -5.66
N CYS A 58 8.68 21.84 -6.97
CA CYS A 58 8.22 22.83 -7.94
C CYS A 58 6.71 22.67 -8.18
N GLU A 59 6.08 23.65 -8.83
CA GLU A 59 4.65 23.57 -9.19
C GLU A 59 4.34 22.39 -10.10
N GLU A 60 5.27 22.06 -10.98
CA GLU A 60 5.31 20.82 -11.74
C GLU A 60 6.37 19.92 -11.12
N TYR A 61 5.98 18.69 -10.75
CA TYR A 61 6.88 17.71 -10.16
C TYR A 61 6.52 16.31 -10.60
N CYS A 62 7.43 15.36 -10.35
CA CYS A 62 7.12 13.96 -10.53
C CYS A 62 7.49 13.14 -9.30
N PHE A 63 6.87 11.97 -9.21
CA PHE A 63 7.21 10.94 -8.22
C PHE A 63 7.10 9.56 -8.85
N TYR A 64 7.77 8.60 -8.23
CA TYR A 64 7.78 7.22 -8.72
C TYR A 64 6.97 6.33 -7.78
N VAL A 65 6.28 5.36 -8.34
CA VAL A 65 5.43 4.43 -7.60
C VAL A 65 5.68 3.00 -8.04
N CYS A 66 5.91 2.11 -7.10
CA CYS A 66 5.88 0.66 -7.31
C CYS A 66 5.02 -0.02 -6.25
N THR A 67 4.79 -1.30 -6.42
CA THR A 67 3.98 -2.10 -5.50
C THR A 67 4.41 -3.56 -5.51
N ASP A 68 4.04 -4.27 -4.45
CA ASP A 68 4.17 -5.73 -4.38
C ASP A 68 5.61 -6.23 -4.67
N PRO A 69 6.66 -5.66 -4.04
CA PRO A 69 8.01 -6.16 -4.23
C PRO A 69 8.19 -7.57 -3.62
N HIS A 70 7.40 -7.97 -2.65
CA HIS A 70 7.43 -9.29 -2.02
C HIS A 70 8.84 -9.74 -1.69
N ILE A 71 9.60 -8.90 -1.00
CA ILE A 71 11.00 -9.21 -0.68
C ILE A 71 11.09 -10.49 0.14
N ASN A 72 11.84 -11.43 -0.41
CA ASN A 72 12.14 -12.71 0.22
C ASN A 72 13.67 -12.86 0.38
N GLN A 73 14.38 -13.27 -0.66
CA GLN A 73 15.83 -13.41 -0.65
C GLN A 73 16.53 -12.46 -1.63
N THR A 74 15.81 -12.05 -2.66
CA THR A 74 16.29 -11.15 -3.71
C THR A 74 15.45 -9.87 -3.76
N TYR A 75 16.03 -8.80 -4.30
CA TYR A 75 15.41 -7.49 -4.42
C TYR A 75 15.94 -6.67 -5.60
N LYS A 76 16.28 -7.34 -6.71
CA LYS A 76 16.93 -6.71 -7.87
C LYS A 76 16.06 -5.60 -8.45
N ASN A 77 14.78 -5.89 -8.69
CA ASN A 77 13.86 -4.93 -9.29
C ASN A 77 13.61 -3.73 -8.37
N LEU A 78 13.46 -3.96 -7.06
CA LEU A 78 13.31 -2.88 -6.10
C LEU A 78 14.59 -2.03 -5.99
N ALA A 79 15.76 -2.64 -6.06
CA ALA A 79 17.03 -1.91 -6.10
C ALA A 79 17.13 -1.05 -7.37
N THR A 80 16.76 -1.60 -8.54
CA THR A 80 16.71 -0.85 -9.81
C THR A 80 15.73 0.33 -9.71
N PHE A 81 14.52 0.13 -9.16
CA PHE A 81 13.57 1.20 -8.90
C PHE A 81 14.17 2.32 -8.05
N ASN A 82 14.87 1.96 -6.97
CA ASN A 82 15.54 2.94 -6.11
C ASN A 82 16.66 3.70 -6.84
N ASP A 83 17.42 3.01 -7.67
CA ASP A 83 18.50 3.64 -8.46
C ASP A 83 17.91 4.64 -9.48
N VAL A 84 16.80 4.29 -10.13
CA VAL A 84 16.06 5.20 -11.02
C VAL A 84 15.55 6.41 -10.24
N LEU A 85 14.89 6.18 -9.10
CA LEU A 85 14.38 7.27 -8.24
C LEU A 85 15.50 8.21 -7.79
N ARG A 86 16.68 7.69 -7.42
CA ARG A 86 17.82 8.50 -7.01
C ARG A 86 18.47 9.23 -8.17
N GLY A 87 18.52 8.61 -9.35
CA GLY A 87 19.14 9.15 -10.55
C GLY A 87 18.33 10.24 -11.23
N ASP A 88 17.04 10.29 -11.03
CA ASP A 88 16.16 11.31 -11.59
C ASP A 88 16.12 12.55 -10.67
N ALA A 89 16.77 13.64 -11.11
CA ALA A 89 16.83 14.90 -10.37
C ALA A 89 15.45 15.59 -10.26
N GLU A 90 14.52 15.29 -11.17
CA GLU A 90 13.16 15.86 -11.17
C GLU A 90 12.23 15.11 -10.19
N ALA A 91 12.60 13.91 -9.75
CA ALA A 91 11.80 13.13 -8.83
C ALA A 91 11.81 13.75 -7.43
N SER A 92 10.63 14.07 -6.91
CA SER A 92 10.48 14.65 -5.59
C SER A 92 10.47 13.58 -4.49
N PHE A 93 9.88 12.41 -4.74
CA PHE A 93 9.78 11.30 -3.78
C PHE A 93 9.43 9.98 -4.48
N GLY A 94 9.45 8.89 -3.71
CA GLY A 94 8.97 7.58 -4.11
C GLY A 94 7.79 7.11 -3.27
N VAL A 95 7.02 6.16 -3.78
CA VAL A 95 5.93 5.48 -3.06
C VAL A 95 6.02 3.98 -3.29
N ILE A 96 5.85 3.19 -2.24
CA ILE A 96 5.71 1.73 -2.30
C ILE A 96 4.34 1.37 -1.74
N LEU A 97 3.46 0.81 -2.57
CA LEU A 97 2.04 0.60 -2.26
C LEU A 97 1.77 -0.72 -1.52
N GLY A 98 2.69 -1.18 -0.70
CA GLY A 98 2.49 -2.35 0.17
C GLY A 98 3.03 -3.65 -0.38
N ASP A 99 2.79 -4.71 0.39
CA ASP A 99 3.39 -6.03 0.21
C ASP A 99 4.91 -5.95 0.06
N CYS A 100 5.50 -5.19 1.00
CA CYS A 100 6.94 -4.94 1.03
C CYS A 100 7.73 -6.23 1.19
N THR A 101 7.21 -7.16 1.98
CA THR A 101 7.83 -8.46 2.26
C THR A 101 6.83 -9.60 2.08
N ASP A 102 7.33 -10.78 1.76
CA ASP A 102 6.51 -12.00 1.75
C ASP A 102 6.11 -12.43 3.17
N VAL A 103 7.04 -12.29 4.11
CA VAL A 103 6.86 -12.62 5.52
C VAL A 103 7.65 -11.65 6.40
N ARG A 104 7.17 -11.44 7.64
CA ARG A 104 7.76 -10.50 8.61
C ARG A 104 9.28 -10.59 8.76
N ASP A 105 9.84 -11.80 8.67
CA ASP A 105 11.27 -12.03 8.92
C ASP A 105 12.17 -11.41 7.83
N ASN A 106 11.57 -10.95 6.71
CA ASN A 106 12.28 -10.32 5.60
C ASN A 106 12.36 -8.78 5.71
N ILE A 107 11.84 -8.18 6.77
CA ILE A 107 11.81 -6.72 6.91
C ILE A 107 13.21 -6.08 6.84
N GLN A 108 14.24 -6.71 7.39
CA GLN A 108 15.61 -6.18 7.34
C GLN A 108 16.19 -6.24 5.90
N THR A 109 15.85 -7.25 5.14
CA THR A 109 16.23 -7.36 3.72
C THR A 109 15.54 -6.26 2.92
N TYR A 110 14.25 -6.02 3.16
CA TYR A 110 13.50 -4.92 2.56
C TYR A 110 14.12 -3.55 2.89
N LEU A 111 14.41 -3.28 4.15
CA LEU A 111 15.04 -2.01 4.57
C LEU A 111 16.40 -1.80 3.90
N THR A 112 17.17 -2.88 3.69
CA THR A 112 18.42 -2.83 2.93
C THR A 112 18.16 -2.51 1.46
N ALA A 113 17.13 -3.11 0.85
CA ALA A 113 16.79 -2.88 -0.55
C ALA A 113 16.37 -1.44 -0.83
N VAL A 114 15.66 -0.80 0.09
CA VAL A 114 15.29 0.63 0.00
C VAL A 114 16.36 1.58 0.56
N ALA A 115 17.55 1.04 0.91
CA ALA A 115 18.68 1.80 1.45
C ALA A 115 18.33 2.61 2.72
N TYR A 116 17.62 1.96 3.65
CA TYR A 116 17.37 2.53 4.97
C TYR A 116 18.70 2.71 5.73
N ASN A 117 18.89 3.89 6.30
CA ASN A 117 20.04 4.21 7.12
C ASN A 117 19.64 4.12 8.62
N PRO A 118 20.05 3.07 9.35
CA PRO A 118 19.65 2.88 10.74
C PRO A 118 20.22 3.94 11.68
N ASP A 119 21.39 4.52 11.37
CA ASP A 119 22.01 5.56 12.21
C ASP A 119 21.23 6.88 12.15
N LYS A 120 20.59 7.14 11.02
CA LYS A 120 19.79 8.35 10.80
C LYS A 120 18.29 8.10 11.01
N HIS A 121 17.86 6.85 11.19
CA HIS A 121 16.45 6.45 11.18
C HIS A 121 15.69 7.03 9.97
N SER A 122 16.32 6.98 8.79
CA SER A 122 15.79 7.60 7.57
C SER A 122 16.19 6.81 6.32
N PHE A 123 15.45 7.05 5.24
CA PHE A 123 15.81 6.58 3.91
C PHE A 123 16.66 7.63 3.20
N ASP A 124 17.60 7.22 2.36
CA ASP A 124 18.46 8.12 1.59
C ASP A 124 17.67 9.03 0.64
N ARG A 125 16.52 8.55 0.17
CA ARG A 125 15.53 9.31 -0.61
C ARG A 125 14.19 9.23 0.11
N LYS A 126 13.38 10.28 0.05
CA LYS A 126 12.04 10.23 0.65
C LYS A 126 11.20 9.17 -0.06
N ILE A 127 10.79 8.16 0.68
CA ILE A 127 9.89 7.10 0.20
C ILE A 127 8.74 7.00 1.20
N PHE A 128 7.52 7.02 0.67
CA PHE A 128 6.30 6.82 1.44
C PHE A 128 5.85 5.37 1.28
N HIS A 129 5.55 4.71 2.38
CA HIS A 129 5.22 3.29 2.41
C HIS A 129 3.76 3.09 2.77
N ILE A 130 3.07 2.26 2.02
CA ILE A 130 1.71 1.83 2.30
C ILE A 130 1.76 0.41 2.84
N LEU A 131 0.86 0.08 3.74
CA LEU A 131 0.77 -1.25 4.32
C LEU A 131 0.01 -2.21 3.40
N GLY A 132 0.61 -3.34 3.03
CA GLY A 132 -0.02 -4.42 2.28
C GLY A 132 -0.46 -5.60 3.16
N ASN A 133 -1.13 -6.58 2.56
CA ASN A 133 -1.64 -7.73 3.32
C ASN A 133 -0.51 -8.69 3.75
N HIS A 134 0.54 -8.87 2.97
CA HIS A 134 1.70 -9.66 3.40
C HIS A 134 2.46 -9.00 4.56
N ASP A 135 2.48 -7.69 4.64
CA ASP A 135 3.13 -6.95 5.73
C ASP A 135 2.43 -7.16 7.09
N VAL A 136 1.17 -7.64 7.12
CA VAL A 136 0.44 -7.95 8.35
C VAL A 136 0.40 -9.44 8.69
N PHE A 137 0.76 -10.33 7.76
CA PHE A 137 0.76 -11.76 8.00
C PHE A 137 1.69 -12.13 9.13
N PHE A 138 1.34 -13.18 9.88
CA PHE A 138 2.14 -13.70 11.00
C PHE A 138 2.52 -12.64 12.05
N ASN A 139 1.62 -11.67 12.28
CA ASN A 139 1.84 -10.53 13.18
C ASN A 139 2.92 -9.52 12.69
N GLY A 140 3.12 -9.44 11.38
CA GLY A 140 4.11 -8.56 10.73
C GLY A 140 3.86 -7.07 10.94
N TRP A 141 2.63 -6.67 11.29
CA TRP A 141 2.31 -5.26 11.59
C TRP A 141 3.25 -4.63 12.63
N ASN A 142 3.64 -5.36 13.66
CA ASN A 142 4.56 -4.79 14.66
C ASN A 142 5.92 -4.46 14.04
N ASP A 143 6.44 -5.36 13.18
CA ASP A 143 7.71 -5.14 12.51
C ASP A 143 7.62 -3.99 11.50
N PHE A 144 6.52 -3.90 10.73
CA PHE A 144 6.27 -2.77 9.84
C PHE A 144 6.16 -1.45 10.62
N ARG A 145 5.32 -1.39 11.66
CA ARG A 145 5.14 -0.19 12.48
C ARG A 145 6.44 0.31 13.08
N ASP A 146 7.25 -0.60 13.62
CA ASP A 146 8.44 -0.24 14.39
C ASP A 146 9.65 0.09 13.51
N ASN A 147 9.66 -0.36 12.25
CA ASN A 147 10.78 -0.16 11.32
C ASN A 147 10.44 0.73 10.11
N VAL A 148 9.18 0.77 9.68
CA VAL A 148 8.74 1.53 8.50
C VAL A 148 7.88 2.73 8.90
N GLY A 149 6.80 2.50 9.67
CA GLY A 149 6.01 3.62 10.15
C GLY A 149 4.49 3.35 10.26
N PRO A 150 3.68 4.40 10.31
CA PRO A 150 2.23 4.29 10.44
C PRO A 150 1.58 3.71 9.18
N SER A 151 0.47 2.98 9.35
CA SER A 151 -0.31 2.44 8.23
C SER A 151 -1.30 3.47 7.64
N VAL A 152 -1.67 4.48 8.43
CA VAL A 152 -2.58 5.56 8.01
C VAL A 152 -1.95 6.89 8.33
N TYR A 153 -1.82 7.74 7.33
CA TYR A 153 -1.26 9.08 7.47
C TYR A 153 -1.60 9.94 6.26
N TRP A 154 -1.27 11.23 6.33
CA TRP A 154 -1.31 12.14 5.19
C TRP A 154 -0.06 13.02 5.17
N PHE A 155 0.27 13.54 4.00
CA PHE A 155 1.33 14.51 3.81
C PHE A 155 0.98 15.50 2.71
N GLU A 156 1.72 16.60 2.67
CA GLU A 156 1.58 17.64 1.66
C GLU A 156 2.80 17.64 0.74
N VAL A 157 2.57 17.92 -0.54
CA VAL A 157 3.60 18.41 -1.44
C VAL A 157 3.38 19.90 -1.60
N THR A 158 4.34 20.71 -1.13
CA THR A 158 4.24 22.17 -1.06
C THR A 158 5.06 22.81 -2.18
N PHE A 159 4.48 23.77 -2.85
CA PHE A 159 5.14 24.59 -3.88
C PHE A 159 4.77 26.07 -3.69
N ALA A 160 5.40 26.98 -4.47
CA ALA A 160 5.29 28.42 -4.22
C ALA A 160 3.85 28.93 -4.14
N GLU A 161 2.97 28.47 -5.04
CA GLU A 161 1.61 29.00 -5.18
C GLU A 161 0.53 28.07 -4.58
N GLY A 162 0.92 26.95 -3.92
CA GLY A 162 -0.08 26.04 -3.37
C GLY A 162 0.47 24.74 -2.85
N LYS A 163 -0.41 23.75 -2.77
CA LYS A 163 -0.06 22.43 -2.26
C LYS A 163 -1.00 21.34 -2.74
N ASP A 164 -0.48 20.14 -2.82
CA ASP A 164 -1.22 18.91 -3.11
C ASP A 164 -1.28 18.00 -1.88
N LEU A 165 -2.36 17.26 -1.75
CA LEU A 165 -2.65 16.38 -0.63
C LEU A 165 -2.45 14.91 -1.03
N TYR A 166 -1.74 14.18 -0.19
CA TYR A 166 -1.57 12.74 -0.28
C TYR A 166 -2.10 12.07 0.98
N ILE A 167 -2.92 11.04 0.82
CA ILE A 167 -3.53 10.30 1.94
C ILE A 167 -3.21 8.82 1.78
N ALA A 168 -2.48 8.26 2.73
CA ALA A 168 -2.21 6.84 2.86
C ALA A 168 -3.32 6.16 3.67
N LEU A 169 -3.91 5.09 3.13
CA LEU A 169 -4.97 4.32 3.75
C LEU A 169 -4.54 2.87 4.00
N ASP A 170 -4.90 2.35 5.14
CA ASP A 170 -4.73 0.95 5.50
C ASP A 170 -5.92 0.13 4.96
N THR A 171 -5.65 -0.64 3.91
CA THR A 171 -6.58 -1.62 3.35
C THR A 171 -6.04 -3.04 3.41
N ALA A 172 -4.95 -3.26 4.14
CA ALA A 172 -4.19 -4.51 4.19
C ALA A 172 -5.01 -5.77 4.54
N THR A 173 -6.14 -5.61 5.22
CA THR A 173 -7.04 -6.72 5.55
C THR A 173 -8.36 -6.68 4.77
N GLY A 174 -8.37 -6.02 3.59
CA GLY A 174 -9.53 -5.93 2.71
C GLY A 174 -10.66 -5.03 3.26
N THR A 175 -10.37 -4.12 4.19
CA THR A 175 -11.35 -3.19 4.77
C THR A 175 -10.67 -1.94 5.32
N LEU A 176 -11.35 -0.79 5.26
CA LEU A 176 -10.92 0.43 5.96
C LEU A 176 -11.23 0.39 7.46
N GLY A 177 -12.21 -0.41 7.86
CA GLY A 177 -12.77 -0.34 9.20
C GLY A 177 -13.55 0.94 9.48
N ARG A 178 -14.16 1.00 10.67
CA ARG A 178 -15.05 2.10 11.01
C ARG A 178 -14.29 3.39 11.33
N ARG A 179 -13.24 3.31 12.13
CA ARG A 179 -12.51 4.49 12.63
C ARG A 179 -11.81 5.24 11.51
N GLN A 180 -11.15 4.52 10.63
CA GLN A 180 -10.47 5.11 9.48
C GLN A 180 -11.47 5.76 8.51
N THR A 181 -12.61 5.11 8.25
CA THR A 181 -13.69 5.65 7.40
C THR A 181 -14.28 6.95 7.98
N GLU A 182 -14.55 7.00 9.29
CA GLU A 182 -15.03 8.21 9.96
C GLU A 182 -14.00 9.34 9.91
N TRP A 183 -12.75 9.02 10.17
CA TRP A 183 -11.63 9.97 10.07
C TRP A 183 -11.47 10.53 8.65
N LEU A 184 -11.41 9.67 7.63
CA LEU A 184 -11.24 10.07 6.23
C LEU A 184 -12.36 11.02 5.79
N ARG A 185 -13.62 10.68 6.11
CA ARG A 185 -14.76 11.53 5.81
C ARG A 185 -14.64 12.91 6.46
N GLY A 186 -14.32 12.96 7.75
CA GLY A 186 -14.13 14.20 8.49
C GLY A 186 -12.92 15.00 8.01
N PHE A 187 -11.83 14.32 7.67
CA PHE A 187 -10.60 14.94 7.18
C PHE A 187 -10.82 15.62 5.81
N LEU A 188 -11.37 14.88 4.84
CA LEU A 188 -11.69 15.41 3.51
C LEU A 188 -12.68 16.58 3.59
N SER A 189 -13.72 16.48 4.41
CA SER A 189 -14.71 17.55 4.59
C SER A 189 -14.10 18.87 5.07
N ARG A 190 -13.08 18.82 5.91
CA ARG A 190 -12.46 20.02 6.48
C ARG A 190 -11.28 20.56 5.67
N ASN A 191 -10.62 19.69 4.89
CA ASN A 191 -9.31 20.03 4.35
C ASN A 191 -9.23 20.01 2.82
N ARG A 192 -10.04 19.18 2.11
CA ARG A 192 -9.89 18.98 0.66
C ARG A 192 -9.82 20.29 -0.14
N GLY A 193 -10.64 21.26 0.18
CA GLY A 193 -10.69 22.54 -0.54
C GLY A 193 -9.44 23.44 -0.39
N LYS A 194 -8.45 23.02 0.40
CA LYS A 194 -7.19 23.74 0.59
C LYS A 194 -6.09 23.31 -0.39
N TYR A 195 -6.36 22.29 -1.22
CA TYR A 195 -5.38 21.63 -2.06
C TYR A 195 -5.80 21.64 -3.52
N ARG A 196 -4.82 21.78 -4.39
CA ARG A 196 -4.99 21.70 -5.85
C ARG A 196 -5.43 20.27 -6.21
N HIS A 197 -4.61 19.28 -5.94
CA HIS A 197 -4.90 17.86 -6.14
C HIS A 197 -5.01 17.10 -4.82
N CYS A 198 -5.72 15.99 -4.87
CA CYS A 198 -5.77 15.01 -3.78
C CYS A 198 -5.53 13.61 -4.36
N VAL A 199 -4.48 12.96 -3.87
CA VAL A 199 -4.12 11.60 -4.25
C VAL A 199 -4.31 10.68 -3.05
N VAL A 200 -5.00 9.56 -3.26
CA VAL A 200 -5.15 8.51 -2.25
C VAL A 200 -4.22 7.35 -2.63
N LEU A 201 -3.48 6.88 -1.65
CA LEU A 201 -2.53 5.78 -1.76
C LEU A 201 -3.05 4.63 -0.91
N THR A 202 -3.23 3.47 -1.50
CA THR A 202 -3.74 2.29 -0.81
C THR A 202 -3.17 1.02 -1.44
N HIS A 203 -3.27 -0.12 -0.77
CA HIS A 203 -2.76 -1.37 -1.32
C HIS A 203 -3.84 -2.12 -2.07
N THR A 204 -4.91 -2.54 -1.38
CA THR A 204 -5.95 -3.41 -1.94
C THR A 204 -6.75 -2.71 -3.01
N ASN A 205 -6.97 -3.37 -4.16
CA ASN A 205 -7.84 -2.89 -5.21
C ASN A 205 -9.29 -2.74 -4.71
N LEU A 206 -9.90 -1.58 -4.99
CA LEU A 206 -11.30 -1.29 -4.62
C LEU A 206 -12.31 -1.97 -5.54
N PHE A 207 -11.89 -2.44 -6.70
CA PHE A 207 -12.75 -3.09 -7.65
C PHE A 207 -12.43 -4.58 -7.74
N TYR A 208 -13.46 -5.38 -7.94
CA TYR A 208 -13.26 -6.78 -8.29
C TYR A 208 -12.82 -6.89 -9.74
N THR A 209 -11.82 -7.72 -10.00
CA THR A 209 -11.38 -8.06 -11.35
C THR A 209 -11.13 -9.56 -11.48
N ASP A 210 -11.54 -10.13 -12.62
CA ASP A 210 -11.22 -11.52 -12.97
C ASP A 210 -9.74 -11.69 -13.41
N ASN A 211 -9.01 -10.58 -13.56
CA ASN A 211 -7.62 -10.55 -13.99
C ASN A 211 -6.62 -10.58 -12.81
N SER A 212 -7.11 -10.51 -11.56
CA SER A 212 -6.25 -10.59 -10.38
C SER A 212 -5.36 -11.83 -10.41
N GLN A 213 -4.07 -11.65 -10.16
CA GLN A 213 -3.08 -12.73 -10.07
C GLN A 213 -2.80 -13.14 -8.63
N THR A 214 -3.54 -12.61 -7.68
CA THR A 214 -3.48 -12.98 -6.27
C THR A 214 -4.61 -13.92 -5.89
N GLY A 215 -4.38 -14.77 -4.90
CA GLY A 215 -5.43 -15.57 -4.26
C GLY A 215 -6.14 -14.85 -3.13
N SER A 216 -5.75 -13.64 -2.80
CA SER A 216 -6.35 -12.82 -1.75
C SER A 216 -7.63 -12.12 -2.25
N GLY A 217 -8.57 -11.91 -1.35
CA GLY A 217 -9.81 -11.19 -1.68
C GLY A 217 -9.60 -9.68 -1.69
N ASN A 218 -10.32 -9.02 -2.58
CA ASN A 218 -10.42 -7.57 -2.60
C ASN A 218 -11.40 -7.06 -1.52
N MET A 219 -11.63 -5.76 -1.49
CA MET A 219 -12.53 -5.13 -0.53
C MET A 219 -14.00 -5.58 -0.75
N PRO A 220 -14.82 -5.74 0.33
CA PRO A 220 -16.26 -5.98 0.18
C PRO A 220 -16.94 -4.92 -0.68
N ILE A 221 -17.85 -5.35 -1.55
CA ILE A 221 -18.46 -4.50 -2.58
C ILE A 221 -19.16 -3.27 -2.00
N GLU A 222 -19.88 -3.43 -0.88
CA GLU A 222 -20.58 -2.32 -0.23
C GLU A 222 -19.61 -1.26 0.31
N GLU A 223 -18.48 -1.70 0.87
CA GLU A 223 -17.45 -0.80 1.37
C GLU A 223 -16.72 -0.09 0.24
N SER A 224 -16.39 -0.79 -0.84
CA SER A 224 -15.83 -0.21 -2.07
C SER A 224 -16.74 0.88 -2.65
N LEU A 225 -18.03 0.60 -2.78
CA LEU A 225 -19.01 1.57 -3.30
C LEU A 225 -19.13 2.80 -2.39
N LEU A 226 -19.11 2.61 -1.07
CA LEU A 226 -19.12 3.72 -0.10
C LEU A 226 -17.86 4.57 -0.23
N LEU A 227 -16.70 3.95 -0.40
CA LEU A 227 -15.44 4.64 -0.56
C LEU A 227 -15.38 5.39 -1.90
N VAL A 228 -15.74 4.76 -3.01
CA VAL A 228 -15.84 5.40 -4.33
C VAL A 228 -16.75 6.64 -4.27
N LYS A 229 -17.93 6.51 -3.65
CA LYS A 229 -18.83 7.65 -3.47
C LYS A 229 -18.24 8.76 -2.60
N LEU A 230 -17.51 8.40 -1.54
CA LEU A 230 -16.85 9.35 -0.66
C LEU A 230 -15.75 10.12 -1.39
N LEU A 231 -14.89 9.41 -2.11
CA LEU A 231 -13.77 10.00 -2.87
C LEU A 231 -14.27 10.91 -3.99
N GLY A 232 -15.28 10.47 -4.73
CA GLY A 232 -15.92 11.29 -5.78
C GLY A 232 -16.60 12.55 -5.21
N LYS A 233 -17.26 12.46 -4.05
CA LYS A 233 -17.86 13.63 -3.39
C LYS A 233 -16.88 14.73 -3.05
N TYR A 234 -15.64 14.36 -2.77
CA TYR A 234 -14.57 15.30 -2.39
C TYR A 234 -13.54 15.50 -3.50
N ASP A 235 -13.87 15.22 -4.75
CA ASP A 235 -13.03 15.48 -5.92
C ASP A 235 -11.59 14.97 -5.71
N VAL A 236 -11.44 13.74 -5.23
CA VAL A 236 -10.14 13.05 -5.22
C VAL A 236 -9.69 12.89 -6.67
N SER A 237 -8.46 13.27 -6.97
CA SER A 237 -7.95 13.31 -8.35
C SER A 237 -7.51 11.94 -8.84
N LEU A 238 -6.89 11.15 -7.95
CA LEU A 238 -6.26 9.87 -8.29
C LEU A 238 -6.25 8.95 -7.06
N VAL A 239 -6.50 7.66 -7.29
CA VAL A 239 -6.25 6.59 -6.33
C VAL A 239 -5.23 5.63 -6.94
N LEU A 240 -4.13 5.39 -6.24
CA LEU A 240 -3.10 4.43 -6.64
C LEU A 240 -3.19 3.19 -5.75
N GLN A 241 -3.15 2.02 -6.37
CA GLN A 241 -3.40 0.71 -5.76
C GLN A 241 -2.43 -0.34 -6.30
N GLY A 242 -2.25 -1.44 -5.55
CA GLY A 242 -1.48 -2.62 -5.93
C GLY A 242 -2.31 -3.90 -5.80
N HIS A 243 -1.73 -4.92 -5.15
CA HIS A 243 -2.38 -6.16 -4.72
C HIS A 243 -2.68 -7.19 -5.82
N ASP A 244 -3.29 -6.77 -6.93
CA ASP A 244 -3.76 -7.69 -7.97
C ASP A 244 -2.64 -8.22 -8.87
N HIS A 245 -1.43 -7.66 -8.78
CA HIS A 245 -0.30 -7.94 -9.67
C HIS A 245 -0.66 -7.77 -11.17
N TYR A 246 -1.66 -6.98 -11.45
CA TYR A 246 -2.21 -6.73 -12.79
C TYR A 246 -2.53 -5.25 -12.95
N ARG A 247 -2.19 -4.69 -14.10
CA ARG A 247 -2.44 -3.28 -14.40
C ARG A 247 -3.90 -3.03 -14.74
N GLU A 248 -4.48 -2.03 -14.09
CA GLU A 248 -5.81 -1.53 -14.42
C GLU A 248 -5.84 0.00 -14.30
N ASP A 249 -6.63 0.67 -15.15
CA ASP A 249 -6.78 2.12 -15.15
C ASP A 249 -8.24 2.44 -15.50
N VAL A 250 -9.02 2.81 -14.51
CA VAL A 250 -10.46 3.06 -14.68
C VAL A 250 -10.85 4.39 -14.06
N THR A 251 -11.86 5.03 -14.61
CA THR A 251 -12.48 6.23 -14.03
C THR A 251 -13.89 5.91 -13.57
N CYS A 252 -14.16 6.17 -12.30
CA CYS A 252 -15.46 5.95 -11.69
C CYS A 252 -15.82 7.11 -10.75
N GLY A 253 -17.03 7.65 -10.88
CA GLY A 253 -17.49 8.75 -10.05
C GLY A 253 -16.63 10.03 -10.16
N GLY A 254 -15.96 10.26 -11.30
CA GLY A 254 -15.07 11.40 -11.50
C GLY A 254 -13.66 11.23 -10.96
N VAL A 255 -13.36 10.10 -10.32
CA VAL A 255 -12.04 9.76 -9.76
C VAL A 255 -11.35 8.73 -10.65
N ARG A 256 -10.07 8.90 -10.91
CA ARG A 256 -9.24 7.90 -11.61
C ARG A 256 -8.65 6.92 -10.60
N TYR A 257 -8.82 5.63 -10.85
CA TYR A 257 -8.30 4.53 -10.06
C TYR A 257 -7.31 3.75 -10.89
N VAL A 258 -6.10 3.57 -10.37
CA VAL A 258 -5.02 2.91 -11.08
C VAL A 258 -4.45 1.80 -10.21
N VAL A 259 -4.53 0.57 -10.69
CA VAL A 259 -3.84 -0.58 -10.11
C VAL A 259 -2.53 -0.76 -10.87
N ILE A 260 -1.44 -0.86 -10.14
CA ILE A 260 -0.10 -1.07 -10.69
C ILE A 260 0.22 -2.57 -10.57
N GLY A 261 0.84 -3.14 -11.57
CA GLY A 261 1.36 -4.51 -11.49
C GLY A 261 2.55 -4.63 -10.54
N THR A 262 2.93 -5.84 -10.24
CA THR A 262 3.99 -6.12 -9.26
C THR A 262 5.39 -5.78 -9.77
N ILE A 263 6.27 -5.36 -8.86
CA ILE A 263 7.71 -5.17 -9.13
C ILE A 263 8.57 -6.37 -8.67
N ARG A 264 7.97 -7.44 -8.13
CA ARG A 264 8.71 -8.60 -7.61
C ARG A 264 9.67 -9.21 -8.63
N ASP A 265 10.78 -9.76 -8.16
CA ASP A 265 11.86 -10.30 -9.02
C ASP A 265 11.42 -11.46 -9.91
N GLU A 266 10.44 -12.26 -9.49
CA GLU A 266 9.92 -13.41 -10.24
C GLU A 266 8.86 -13.03 -11.28
N SER A 267 8.45 -11.75 -11.34
CA SER A 267 7.49 -11.29 -12.35
C SER A 267 8.06 -11.40 -13.76
N LYS A 268 7.23 -11.84 -14.69
CA LYS A 268 7.58 -11.84 -16.12
C LYS A 268 7.50 -10.46 -16.76
N SER A 269 6.79 -9.54 -16.11
CA SER A 269 6.57 -8.18 -16.58
C SER A 269 6.56 -7.26 -15.36
N PRO A 270 7.72 -7.08 -14.68
CA PRO A 270 7.79 -6.15 -13.58
C PRO A 270 7.59 -4.73 -14.10
N GLU A 271 6.89 -3.91 -13.32
CA GLU A 271 6.60 -2.55 -13.73
C GLU A 271 6.55 -1.58 -12.55
N TYR A 272 6.77 -0.31 -12.86
CA TYR A 272 6.55 0.80 -11.97
C TYR A 272 6.01 2.00 -12.73
N LEU A 273 5.63 3.05 -12.04
CA LEU A 273 4.95 4.20 -12.61
C LEU A 273 5.71 5.48 -12.27
N LYS A 274 5.99 6.33 -13.28
CA LYS A 274 6.35 7.72 -13.08
C LYS A 274 5.08 8.56 -13.18
N VAL A 275 4.74 9.28 -12.13
CA VAL A 275 3.57 10.15 -12.05
C VAL A 275 4.04 11.59 -12.15
N LYS A 276 3.51 12.34 -13.12
CA LYS A 276 3.78 13.77 -13.30
C LYS A 276 2.56 14.56 -12.88
N VAL A 277 2.77 15.58 -12.07
CA VAL A 277 1.72 16.43 -11.48
C VAL A 277 1.97 17.87 -11.88
N SER A 278 0.95 18.52 -12.44
CA SER A 278 0.97 19.93 -12.84
C SER A 278 -0.36 20.63 -12.53
N ALA A 279 -0.50 21.88 -12.86
CA ALA A 279 -1.77 22.60 -12.75
C ALA A 279 -2.86 22.04 -13.67
N GLU A 280 -2.46 21.50 -14.83
CA GLU A 280 -3.38 20.91 -15.83
C GLU A 280 -3.90 19.54 -15.41
N GLY A 281 -3.23 18.86 -14.46
CA GLY A 281 -3.64 17.56 -13.96
C GLY A 281 -2.51 16.59 -13.66
N ILE A 282 -2.88 15.30 -13.61
CA ILE A 282 -1.96 14.21 -13.28
C ILE A 282 -1.85 13.28 -14.48
N SER A 283 -0.63 13.10 -14.98
CA SER A 283 -0.31 12.17 -16.07
C SER A 283 0.55 11.00 -15.56
N LEU A 284 0.39 9.85 -16.22
CA LEU A 284 1.00 8.58 -15.84
C LEU A 284 1.92 8.10 -16.98
N ASP A 285 3.14 7.76 -16.63
CA ASP A 285 4.14 7.23 -17.54
C ASP A 285 4.62 5.86 -17.03
N TRP A 286 4.15 4.81 -17.71
CA TRP A 286 4.41 3.43 -17.33
C TRP A 286 5.83 3.04 -17.74
N GLN A 287 6.57 2.53 -16.77
CA GLN A 287 7.93 2.05 -16.96
C GLN A 287 7.92 0.52 -16.94
N LEU A 288 8.34 -0.06 -18.03
CA LEU A 288 8.48 -1.49 -18.26
C LEU A 288 9.96 -1.83 -18.35
N ASP A 289 10.31 -3.08 -18.13
CA ASP A 289 11.68 -3.59 -18.25
C ASP A 289 12.62 -3.09 -17.13
N LEU A 290 12.45 -3.70 -15.95
CA LEU A 290 13.35 -3.60 -14.81
C LEU A 290 14.51 -4.62 -14.90
#